data_d0061ef4fe1ad71b5297b5c7b9e0d6db
#
_entry.id   d0061ef4fe1ad71b5297b5c7b9e0d6db
#
_cell.length_a   1.000
_cell.length_b   1.000
_cell.length_c   1.000
_cell.angle_alpha   90.00
_cell.angle_beta   90.00
_cell.angle_gamma   90.00
#
_symmetry.space_group_name_H-M   'P 1'
#
loop_
_entity.id
_entity.type
_entity.pdbx_description
1 polymer ?
#
loop_
_entity_poly.entity_id
_entity_poly.type
_entity_poly.pdbx_seq_one_letter_code
_entity_poly.pdbx_strand_id
1 'polypeptide(L)'
;MNSVLSEIHSEGSIALLTIENGAKNLISEPEFIEREKLLAWLEDNPQTKALVITGKGRHFSHGADVSLFDAANVSSISDNLKKGRKLLDTIEHLPIVTVAAVNGGCFGGGLEIAMSCQFRIASSKARLGLTEVIHGVVPGMGGMERLSRIVGREKALQMILQGEMLSADKALSMGLVTKVTEEKDALPEALKFAEDIVSSVSLTQINAVINTLNRAVDGHSDPSFGAFEATLEEAFGK
;
A
#
# COMPACT_ATOMS: atom_id res chain seq x y z
N MET A 1 9.81 7.77 -23.23
CA MET A 1 8.96 8.81 -22.60
C MET A 1 8.69 8.33 -21.19
N ASN A 2 9.26 8.97 -20.17
CA ASN A 2 8.97 8.62 -18.79
C ASN A 2 7.53 9.09 -18.50
N SER A 3 6.57 8.18 -18.58
CA SER A 3 5.24 8.44 -18.08
C SER A 3 5.33 8.43 -16.55
N VAL A 4 5.31 9.61 -15.95
CA VAL A 4 5.17 9.73 -14.49
C VAL A 4 3.77 9.23 -14.16
N LEU A 5 3.67 7.97 -13.70
CA LEU A 5 2.40 7.35 -13.29
C LEU A 5 1.93 7.83 -11.91
N SER A 6 2.74 8.66 -11.23
CA SER A 6 2.41 9.18 -9.91
C SER A 6 3.18 10.45 -9.58
N GLU A 7 2.55 11.29 -8.77
CA GLU A 7 3.16 12.47 -8.16
C GLU A 7 3.24 12.31 -6.65
N ILE A 8 4.33 12.81 -6.04
CA ILE A 8 4.51 12.84 -4.59
C ILE A 8 4.79 14.26 -4.13
N HIS A 9 4.07 14.70 -3.10
CA HIS A 9 4.27 15.98 -2.44
C HIS A 9 3.99 15.87 -0.94
N SER A 10 4.37 16.88 -0.15
CA SER A 10 4.14 16.88 1.30
C SER A 10 3.05 17.86 1.71
N GLU A 11 2.28 17.46 2.70
CA GLU A 11 1.38 18.30 3.48
C GLU A 11 1.82 18.23 4.96
N GLY A 12 2.74 19.12 5.35
CA GLY A 12 3.35 19.07 6.69
C GLY A 12 4.24 17.82 6.89
N SER A 13 3.86 16.95 7.84
CA SER A 13 4.56 15.69 8.12
C SER A 13 3.98 14.49 7.35
N ILE A 14 3.03 14.71 6.44
CA ILE A 14 2.39 13.66 5.64
C ILE A 14 2.79 13.83 4.18
N ALA A 15 3.31 12.77 3.57
CA ALA A 15 3.51 12.69 2.13
C ALA A 15 2.23 12.14 1.47
N LEU A 16 1.86 12.73 0.35
CA LEU A 16 0.78 12.24 -0.51
C LEU A 16 1.34 11.76 -1.84
N LEU A 17 1.12 10.49 -2.15
CA LEU A 17 1.45 9.87 -3.43
C LEU A 17 0.17 9.59 -4.21
N THR A 18 0.02 10.24 -5.36
CA THR A 18 -1.17 10.09 -6.20
C THR A 18 -0.84 9.32 -7.48
N ILE A 19 -1.52 8.19 -7.69
CA ILE A 19 -1.44 7.42 -8.94
C ILE A 19 -2.34 8.09 -9.97
N GLU A 20 -1.78 8.48 -11.10
CA GLU A 20 -2.51 9.14 -12.19
C GLU A 20 -2.19 8.48 -13.53
N ASN A 21 -3.09 7.63 -14.01
CA ASN A 21 -2.99 7.03 -15.34
C ASN A 21 -4.39 6.77 -15.92
N GLY A 22 -4.98 7.83 -16.44
CA GLY A 22 -6.31 7.80 -17.03
C GLY A 22 -7.43 7.48 -16.03
N ALA A 23 -8.62 7.20 -16.52
CA ALA A 23 -9.81 7.07 -15.69
C ALA A 23 -9.77 5.87 -14.72
N LYS A 24 -8.96 4.85 -15.01
CA LYS A 24 -8.85 3.61 -14.23
C LYS A 24 -7.55 3.50 -13.44
N ASN A 25 -6.63 4.45 -13.58
CA ASN A 25 -5.31 4.41 -12.98
C ASN A 25 -4.61 3.05 -13.22
N LEU A 26 -4.57 2.60 -14.50
CA LEU A 26 -3.93 1.35 -14.85
C LEU A 26 -2.43 1.42 -14.62
N ILE A 27 -1.85 0.32 -14.17
CA ILE A 27 -0.42 0.19 -13.97
C ILE A 27 0.18 -0.34 -15.27
N SER A 28 0.65 0.57 -16.12
CA SER A 28 1.31 0.26 -17.41
C SER A 28 2.81 -0.01 -17.24
N GLU A 29 3.39 0.48 -16.16
CA GLU A 29 4.77 0.23 -15.76
C GLU A 29 4.79 -0.54 -14.43
N PRO A 30 5.77 -1.44 -14.22
CA PRO A 30 5.81 -2.31 -13.03
C PRO A 30 5.92 -1.52 -11.73
N GLU A 31 6.58 -0.38 -11.78
CA GLU A 31 6.69 0.57 -10.68
C GLU A 31 5.84 1.80 -11.02
N PHE A 32 4.70 1.98 -10.33
CA PHE A 32 3.87 3.19 -10.48
C PHE A 32 4.59 4.46 -10.00
N ILE A 33 5.65 4.30 -9.24
CA ILE A 33 6.72 5.26 -8.95
C ILE A 33 8.03 4.49 -8.95
N GLU A 34 9.10 5.05 -9.50
CA GLU A 34 10.43 4.47 -9.39
C GLU A 34 10.83 4.37 -7.91
N ARG A 35 11.23 3.17 -7.47
CA ARG A 35 11.58 2.89 -6.07
C ARG A 35 12.64 3.86 -5.55
N GLU A 36 13.68 4.09 -6.33
CA GLU A 36 14.80 4.97 -6.00
C GLU A 36 14.33 6.43 -5.86
N LYS A 37 13.36 6.85 -6.68
CA LYS A 37 12.75 8.18 -6.60
C LYS A 37 11.93 8.38 -5.33
N LEU A 38 11.17 7.35 -4.93
CA LEU A 38 10.43 7.38 -3.65
C LEU A 38 11.39 7.51 -2.47
N LEU A 39 12.45 6.71 -2.45
CA LEU A 39 13.42 6.72 -1.35
C LEU A 39 14.20 8.05 -1.28
N ALA A 40 14.67 8.56 -2.43
CA ALA A 40 15.35 9.85 -2.49
C ALA A 40 14.43 10.99 -2.02
N TRP A 41 13.14 10.97 -2.42
CA TRP A 41 12.18 11.96 -1.97
C TRP A 41 12.00 11.93 -0.43
N LEU A 42 11.93 10.74 0.17
CA LEU A 42 11.84 10.59 1.62
C LEU A 42 13.12 11.05 2.35
N GLU A 43 14.30 10.79 1.78
CA GLU A 43 15.58 11.30 2.28
C GLU A 43 15.64 12.84 2.27
N ASP A 44 15.13 13.46 1.21
CA ASP A 44 15.04 14.94 1.08
C ASP A 44 13.96 15.55 2.01
N ASN A 45 13.03 14.72 2.52
CA ASN A 45 11.92 15.13 3.39
C ASN A 45 11.93 14.37 4.72
N PRO A 46 12.99 14.51 5.55
CA PRO A 46 13.20 13.70 6.75
C PRO A 46 12.15 13.94 7.86
N GLN A 47 11.35 15.00 7.77
CA GLN A 47 10.23 15.27 8.68
C GLN A 47 8.99 14.41 8.42
N THR A 48 8.98 13.62 7.34
CA THR A 48 7.83 12.81 6.94
C THR A 48 7.58 11.68 7.94
N LYS A 49 6.39 11.66 8.53
CA LYS A 49 5.93 10.65 9.50
C LYS A 49 4.94 9.67 8.90
N ALA A 50 4.25 10.07 7.82
CA ALA A 50 3.28 9.23 7.14
C ALA A 50 3.32 9.42 5.63
N LEU A 51 2.96 8.35 4.89
CA LEU A 51 2.73 8.34 3.45
C LEU A 51 1.29 7.89 3.18
N VAL A 52 0.51 8.74 2.54
CA VAL A 52 -0.81 8.39 2.03
C VAL A 52 -0.72 8.12 0.54
N ILE A 53 -1.24 6.99 0.09
CA ILE A 53 -1.29 6.61 -1.34
C ILE A 53 -2.75 6.61 -1.79
N THR A 54 -3.03 7.28 -2.90
CA THR A 54 -4.37 7.33 -3.50
C THR A 54 -4.32 7.24 -5.02
N GLY A 55 -5.46 6.99 -5.64
CA GLY A 55 -5.66 7.13 -7.08
C GLY A 55 -6.35 8.44 -7.41
N LYS A 56 -5.93 9.13 -8.47
CA LYS A 56 -6.59 10.34 -8.95
C LYS A 56 -8.03 10.03 -9.41
N GLY A 57 -8.97 10.82 -8.96
CA GLY A 57 -10.37 10.74 -9.37
C GLY A 57 -11.14 9.59 -8.73
N ARG A 58 -11.94 8.87 -9.55
CA ARG A 58 -12.95 7.93 -9.05
C ARG A 58 -12.37 6.63 -8.47
N HIS A 59 -11.26 6.14 -9.00
CA HIS A 59 -10.72 4.81 -8.68
C HIS A 59 -9.35 4.91 -8.02
N PHE A 60 -9.03 3.95 -7.18
CA PHE A 60 -7.67 3.79 -6.67
C PHE A 60 -6.75 3.30 -7.81
N SER A 61 -6.94 2.09 -8.26
CA SER A 61 -6.32 1.52 -9.46
C SER A 61 -7.02 0.22 -9.84
N HIS A 62 -7.21 0.00 -11.13
CA HIS A 62 -7.73 -1.26 -11.66
C HIS A 62 -6.62 -2.30 -11.92
N GLY A 63 -5.39 -2.04 -11.46
CA GLY A 63 -4.26 -2.96 -11.58
C GLY A 63 -3.57 -2.88 -12.93
N ALA A 64 -2.87 -3.95 -13.29
CA ALA A 64 -2.07 -4.01 -14.51
C ALA A 64 -2.91 -3.79 -15.77
N ASP A 65 -2.32 -3.12 -16.76
CA ASP A 65 -2.88 -3.06 -18.10
C ASP A 65 -2.67 -4.40 -18.81
N VAL A 66 -3.66 -5.29 -18.68
CA VAL A 66 -3.60 -6.64 -19.27
C VAL A 66 -3.51 -6.63 -20.80
N SER A 67 -3.83 -5.52 -21.47
CA SER A 67 -3.67 -5.38 -22.91
C SER A 67 -2.20 -5.41 -23.36
N LEU A 68 -1.28 -5.18 -22.43
CA LEU A 68 0.17 -5.24 -22.64
C LEU A 68 0.74 -6.65 -22.43
N PHE A 69 -0.09 -7.62 -22.01
CA PHE A 69 0.36 -8.98 -21.77
C PHE A 69 0.37 -9.77 -23.08
N ASP A 70 1.55 -10.27 -23.45
CA ASP A 70 1.76 -11.10 -24.62
C ASP A 70 2.59 -12.33 -24.23
N ALA A 71 2.15 -13.51 -24.69
CA ALA A 71 2.87 -14.77 -24.47
C ALA A 71 4.32 -14.73 -25.01
N ALA A 72 4.61 -13.91 -26.03
CA ALA A 72 5.95 -13.70 -26.53
C ALA A 72 6.88 -12.96 -25.56
N ASN A 73 6.31 -12.26 -24.55
CA ASN A 73 7.02 -11.37 -23.63
C ASN A 73 7.01 -11.85 -22.16
N VAL A 74 6.75 -13.14 -21.91
CA VAL A 74 6.62 -13.68 -20.53
C VAL A 74 7.82 -13.34 -19.64
N SER A 75 9.05 -13.43 -20.16
CA SER A 75 10.25 -13.12 -19.40
C SER A 75 10.29 -11.64 -18.97
N SER A 76 9.99 -10.74 -19.91
CA SER A 76 9.92 -9.29 -19.63
C SER A 76 8.83 -8.95 -18.61
N ILE A 77 7.65 -9.55 -18.74
CA ILE A 77 6.55 -9.40 -17.79
C ILE A 77 6.98 -9.88 -16.40
N SER A 78 7.63 -11.05 -16.32
CA SER A 78 8.13 -11.59 -15.05
C SER A 78 9.14 -10.65 -14.38
N ASP A 79 10.08 -10.09 -15.12
CA ASP A 79 11.07 -9.15 -14.59
C ASP A 79 10.42 -7.83 -14.13
N ASN A 80 9.41 -7.38 -14.83
CA ASN A 80 8.60 -6.23 -14.44
C ASN A 80 7.83 -6.48 -13.14
N LEU A 81 7.21 -7.66 -13.00
CA LEU A 81 6.53 -8.04 -11.76
C LEU A 81 7.49 -8.09 -10.56
N LYS A 82 8.73 -8.57 -10.75
CA LYS A 82 9.77 -8.56 -9.70
C LYS A 82 10.12 -7.14 -9.24
N LYS A 83 10.22 -6.18 -10.17
CA LYS A 83 10.46 -4.76 -9.83
C LYS A 83 9.28 -4.19 -9.06
N GLY A 84 8.04 -4.39 -9.56
CA GLY A 84 6.83 -3.97 -8.86
C GLY A 84 6.75 -4.57 -7.45
N ARG A 85 7.01 -5.87 -7.30
CA ARG A 85 7.07 -6.52 -5.99
C ARG A 85 8.10 -5.85 -5.07
N LYS A 86 9.32 -5.58 -5.56
CA LYS A 86 10.36 -4.92 -4.77
C LYS A 86 9.95 -3.53 -4.29
N LEU A 87 9.23 -2.77 -5.13
CA LEU A 87 8.64 -1.49 -4.71
C LEU A 87 7.62 -1.70 -3.58
N LEU A 88 6.68 -2.65 -3.74
CA LEU A 88 5.66 -2.92 -2.73
C LEU A 88 6.26 -3.45 -1.42
N ASP A 89 7.28 -4.31 -1.48
CA ASP A 89 8.02 -4.76 -0.31
C ASP A 89 8.73 -3.57 0.37
N THR A 90 9.25 -2.61 -0.41
CA THR A 90 9.84 -1.37 0.14
C THR A 90 8.78 -0.54 0.86
N ILE A 91 7.59 -0.32 0.27
CA ILE A 91 6.51 0.45 0.89
C ILE A 91 6.05 -0.22 2.19
N GLU A 92 5.91 -1.55 2.20
CA GLU A 92 5.51 -2.33 3.38
C GLU A 92 6.49 -2.15 4.54
N HIS A 93 7.80 -2.00 4.25
CA HIS A 93 8.87 -1.89 5.25
C HIS A 93 9.33 -0.45 5.53
N LEU A 94 8.66 0.57 4.93
CA LEU A 94 9.00 1.95 5.26
C LEU A 94 8.86 2.18 6.78
N PRO A 95 9.82 2.88 7.41
CA PRO A 95 9.79 3.14 8.84
C PRO A 95 8.88 4.33 9.20
N ILE A 96 7.85 4.56 8.41
CA ILE A 96 6.81 5.59 8.58
C ILE A 96 5.42 4.97 8.42
N VAL A 97 4.39 5.65 8.89
CA VAL A 97 3.01 5.17 8.73
C VAL A 97 2.60 5.22 7.26
N THR A 98 2.02 4.14 6.73
CA THR A 98 1.52 4.09 5.34
C THR A 98 0.02 3.83 5.31
N VAL A 99 -0.72 4.62 4.54
CA VAL A 99 -2.19 4.55 4.43
C VAL A 99 -2.60 4.54 2.97
N ALA A 100 -3.40 3.57 2.55
CA ALA A 100 -4.06 3.59 1.24
C ALA A 100 -5.45 4.24 1.36
N ALA A 101 -5.70 5.29 0.58
CA ALA A 101 -7.00 5.94 0.46
C ALA A 101 -7.73 5.39 -0.78
N VAL A 102 -8.67 4.47 -0.56
CA VAL A 102 -9.32 3.68 -1.62
C VAL A 102 -10.65 4.31 -2.02
N ASN A 103 -10.64 5.12 -3.08
CA ASN A 103 -11.83 5.88 -3.53
C ASN A 103 -12.93 4.99 -4.13
N GLY A 104 -12.57 4.03 -4.99
CA GLY A 104 -13.52 3.22 -5.76
C GLY A 104 -12.93 1.86 -6.13
N GLY A 105 -12.82 1.54 -7.43
CA GLY A 105 -12.22 0.27 -7.86
C GLY A 105 -10.76 0.14 -7.45
N CYS A 106 -10.42 -0.98 -6.82
CA CYS A 106 -9.09 -1.33 -6.32
C CYS A 106 -8.87 -2.82 -6.61
N PHE A 107 -8.36 -3.13 -7.80
CA PHE A 107 -8.33 -4.49 -8.33
C PHE A 107 -6.92 -4.93 -8.70
N GLY A 108 -6.65 -6.24 -8.58
CA GLY A 108 -5.39 -6.84 -8.97
C GLY A 108 -4.18 -6.11 -8.36
N GLY A 109 -3.24 -5.68 -9.20
CA GLY A 109 -2.08 -4.89 -8.77
C GLY A 109 -2.43 -3.63 -7.96
N GLY A 110 -3.62 -3.03 -8.19
CA GLY A 110 -4.11 -1.93 -7.36
C GLY A 110 -4.38 -2.37 -5.91
N LEU A 111 -4.97 -3.55 -5.72
CA LEU A 111 -5.14 -4.09 -4.37
C LEU A 111 -3.81 -4.55 -3.77
N GLU A 112 -2.87 -5.05 -4.58
CA GLU A 112 -1.52 -5.37 -4.12
C GLU A 112 -0.79 -4.13 -3.57
N ILE A 113 -0.93 -2.96 -4.25
CA ILE A 113 -0.44 -1.66 -3.75
C ILE A 113 -1.13 -1.28 -2.43
N ALA A 114 -2.46 -1.34 -2.38
CA ALA A 114 -3.19 -0.97 -1.17
C ALA A 114 -2.82 -1.87 0.02
N MET A 115 -2.54 -3.16 -0.20
CA MET A 115 -2.12 -4.10 0.84
C MET A 115 -0.65 -3.95 1.26
N SER A 116 0.20 -3.27 0.49
CA SER A 116 1.54 -2.91 0.95
C SER A 116 1.55 -1.77 1.97
N CYS A 117 0.44 -1.03 2.10
CA CYS A 117 0.26 -0.07 3.18
C CYS A 117 -0.20 -0.77 4.46
N GLN A 118 0.16 -0.20 5.64
CA GLN A 118 -0.30 -0.73 6.93
C GLN A 118 -1.81 -0.55 7.11
N PHE A 119 -2.36 0.58 6.68
CA PHE A 119 -3.79 0.91 6.81
C PHE A 119 -4.46 1.13 5.46
N ARG A 120 -5.76 0.85 5.38
CA ARG A 120 -6.61 1.04 4.19
C ARG A 120 -7.89 1.70 4.60
N ILE A 121 -8.10 2.94 4.15
CA ILE A 121 -9.34 3.70 4.35
C ILE A 121 -10.11 3.66 3.04
N ALA A 122 -11.32 3.17 3.05
CA ALA A 122 -12.11 2.99 1.84
C ALA A 122 -13.36 3.85 1.83
N SER A 123 -13.70 4.39 0.66
CA SER A 123 -15.03 4.94 0.39
C SER A 123 -16.08 3.82 0.48
N SER A 124 -17.30 4.12 0.95
CA SER A 124 -18.43 3.18 0.93
C SER A 124 -18.76 2.64 -0.49
N LYS A 125 -18.30 3.34 -1.53
CA LYS A 125 -18.45 2.93 -2.93
C LYS A 125 -17.30 2.06 -3.45
N ALA A 126 -16.26 1.83 -2.64
CA ALA A 126 -15.10 1.05 -3.04
C ALA A 126 -15.48 -0.41 -3.32
N ARG A 127 -14.73 -1.00 -4.26
CA ARG A 127 -14.75 -2.42 -4.58
C ARG A 127 -13.31 -2.90 -4.63
N LEU A 128 -13.02 -3.98 -3.92
CA LEU A 128 -11.66 -4.49 -3.75
C LEU A 128 -11.61 -5.97 -4.12
N GLY A 129 -10.59 -6.40 -4.86
CA GLY A 129 -10.42 -7.82 -5.22
C GLY A 129 -9.11 -8.10 -5.93
N LEU A 130 -8.59 -9.32 -5.73
CA LEU A 130 -7.55 -9.90 -6.57
C LEU A 130 -8.26 -10.67 -7.70
N THR A 131 -8.36 -10.04 -8.87
CA THR A 131 -9.20 -10.51 -9.98
C THR A 131 -8.40 -11.16 -11.10
N GLU A 132 -7.13 -11.42 -10.90
CA GLU A 132 -6.19 -11.93 -11.91
C GLU A 132 -6.62 -13.27 -12.50
N VAL A 133 -7.25 -14.14 -11.70
CA VAL A 133 -7.73 -15.46 -12.17
C VAL A 133 -8.78 -15.37 -13.27
N ILE A 134 -9.53 -14.27 -13.34
CA ILE A 134 -10.49 -13.99 -14.42
C ILE A 134 -9.77 -13.87 -15.77
N HIS A 135 -8.50 -13.46 -15.75
CA HIS A 135 -7.62 -13.32 -16.91
C HIS A 135 -6.68 -14.52 -17.11
N GLY A 136 -6.86 -15.61 -16.34
CA GLY A 136 -6.05 -16.83 -16.46
C GLY A 136 -4.66 -16.73 -15.83
N VAL A 137 -4.40 -15.72 -14.98
CA VAL A 137 -3.15 -15.55 -14.26
C VAL A 137 -3.40 -15.45 -12.74
N VAL A 138 -2.35 -15.34 -11.95
CA VAL A 138 -2.44 -15.15 -10.49
C VAL A 138 -1.76 -13.84 -10.09
N PRO A 139 -2.07 -13.28 -8.91
CA PRO A 139 -1.40 -12.09 -8.38
C PRO A 139 0.12 -12.25 -8.35
N GLY A 140 0.87 -11.27 -8.88
CA GLY A 140 2.31 -11.41 -9.12
C GLY A 140 3.22 -10.54 -8.25
N MET A 141 2.67 -9.54 -7.53
CA MET A 141 3.48 -8.60 -6.74
C MET A 141 3.35 -8.80 -5.21
N GLY A 142 3.03 -10.03 -4.77
CA GLY A 142 2.94 -10.40 -3.35
C GLY A 142 1.53 -10.28 -2.76
N GLY A 143 0.51 -10.17 -3.62
CA GLY A 143 -0.88 -10.06 -3.18
C GLY A 143 -1.39 -11.29 -2.47
N MET A 144 -0.98 -12.48 -2.87
CA MET A 144 -1.42 -13.74 -2.25
C MET A 144 -0.92 -13.83 -0.80
N GLU A 145 0.34 -13.50 -0.58
CA GLU A 145 0.98 -13.55 0.73
C GLU A 145 0.39 -12.47 1.65
N ARG A 146 0.27 -11.22 1.16
CA ARG A 146 -0.31 -10.10 1.93
C ARG A 146 -1.77 -10.34 2.29
N LEU A 147 -2.59 -10.75 1.32
CA LEU A 147 -3.99 -11.06 1.58
C LEU A 147 -4.13 -12.17 2.63
N SER A 148 -3.34 -13.25 2.52
CA SER A 148 -3.36 -14.36 3.48
C SER A 148 -2.99 -13.92 4.90
N ARG A 149 -2.04 -12.99 5.07
CA ARG A 149 -1.68 -12.41 6.36
C ARG A 149 -2.80 -11.53 6.94
N ILE A 150 -3.48 -10.77 6.08
CA ILE A 150 -4.52 -9.82 6.51
C ILE A 150 -5.83 -10.50 6.88
N VAL A 151 -6.35 -11.39 6.02
CA VAL A 151 -7.71 -11.96 6.20
C VAL A 151 -7.70 -13.43 6.63
N GLY A 152 -6.51 -14.04 6.72
CA GLY A 152 -6.33 -15.46 6.96
C GLY A 152 -6.38 -16.30 5.69
N ARG A 153 -5.70 -17.47 5.74
CA ARG A 153 -5.44 -18.33 4.57
C ARG A 153 -6.70 -18.80 3.87
N GLU A 154 -7.72 -19.21 4.61
CA GLU A 154 -8.97 -19.76 4.05
C GLU A 154 -9.72 -18.73 3.22
N LYS A 155 -9.95 -17.54 3.79
CA LYS A 155 -10.63 -16.44 3.09
C LYS A 155 -9.83 -15.95 1.89
N ALA A 156 -8.50 -15.83 2.03
CA ALA A 156 -7.63 -15.44 0.92
C ALA A 156 -7.71 -16.43 -0.24
N LEU A 157 -7.67 -17.73 0.05
CA LEU A 157 -7.79 -18.79 -0.96
C LEU A 157 -9.12 -18.67 -1.72
N GLN A 158 -10.23 -18.51 -1.00
CA GLN A 158 -11.55 -18.35 -1.60
C GLN A 158 -11.62 -17.11 -2.50
N MET A 159 -11.21 -15.94 -1.98
CA MET A 159 -11.24 -14.68 -2.72
C MET A 159 -10.42 -14.75 -4.01
N ILE A 160 -9.21 -15.30 -3.93
CA ILE A 160 -8.29 -15.37 -5.08
C ILE A 160 -8.86 -16.32 -6.15
N LEU A 161 -9.25 -17.55 -5.76
CA LEU A 161 -9.72 -18.55 -6.73
C LEU A 161 -11.06 -18.18 -7.37
N GLN A 162 -11.89 -17.39 -6.69
CA GLN A 162 -13.16 -16.89 -7.23
C GLN A 162 -13.02 -15.56 -7.98
N GLY A 163 -11.88 -14.87 -7.85
CA GLY A 163 -11.74 -13.51 -8.36
C GLY A 163 -12.76 -12.55 -7.75
N GLU A 164 -13.11 -12.78 -6.46
CA GLU A 164 -14.19 -12.08 -5.80
C GLU A 164 -13.91 -10.58 -5.63
N MET A 165 -14.90 -9.75 -5.94
CA MET A 165 -14.88 -8.30 -5.73
C MET A 165 -15.74 -7.94 -4.51
N LEU A 166 -15.09 -7.63 -3.40
CA LEU A 166 -15.74 -7.26 -2.15
C LEU A 166 -16.30 -5.84 -2.18
N SER A 167 -17.43 -5.60 -1.52
CA SER A 167 -17.83 -4.25 -1.10
C SER A 167 -16.94 -3.74 0.04
N ALA A 168 -16.91 -2.43 0.24
CA ALA A 168 -16.17 -1.80 1.33
C ALA A 168 -16.55 -2.39 2.70
N ASP A 169 -17.86 -2.56 2.97
CA ASP A 169 -18.35 -3.13 4.23
C ASP A 169 -17.93 -4.59 4.44
N LYS A 170 -17.95 -5.38 3.36
CA LYS A 170 -17.49 -6.76 3.43
C LYS A 170 -15.98 -6.81 3.68
N ALA A 171 -15.21 -5.97 3.00
CA ALA A 171 -13.77 -5.84 3.20
C ALA A 171 -13.44 -5.39 4.64
N LEU A 172 -14.23 -4.46 5.23
CA LEU A 172 -14.12 -4.05 6.62
C LEU A 172 -14.38 -5.23 7.57
N SER A 173 -15.49 -5.96 7.36
CA SER A 173 -15.85 -7.12 8.20
C SER A 173 -14.83 -8.25 8.16
N MET A 174 -14.01 -8.32 7.12
CA MET A 174 -12.92 -9.28 6.96
C MET A 174 -11.56 -8.79 7.48
N GLY A 175 -11.46 -7.52 7.88
CA GLY A 175 -10.20 -6.88 8.28
C GLY A 175 -9.31 -6.46 7.11
N LEU A 176 -9.78 -6.58 5.86
CA LEU A 176 -9.03 -6.11 4.69
C LEU A 176 -8.99 -4.58 4.63
N VAL A 177 -10.00 -3.90 5.13
CA VAL A 177 -10.09 -2.44 5.24
C VAL A 177 -10.16 -2.05 6.71
N THR A 178 -9.44 -1.00 7.08
CA THR A 178 -9.35 -0.48 8.45
C THR A 178 -10.59 0.35 8.83
N LYS A 179 -11.05 1.16 7.88
CA LYS A 179 -12.20 2.07 8.07
C LYS A 179 -12.92 2.30 6.74
N VAL A 180 -14.23 2.45 6.81
CA VAL A 180 -15.06 2.89 5.68
C VAL A 180 -15.57 4.30 5.97
N THR A 181 -15.50 5.20 4.97
CA THR A 181 -16.11 6.53 5.01
C THR A 181 -17.32 6.59 4.09
N GLU A 182 -18.36 7.32 4.48
CA GLU A 182 -19.53 7.56 3.64
C GLU A 182 -19.24 8.51 2.46
N GLU A 183 -18.15 9.25 2.54
CA GLU A 183 -17.70 10.13 1.47
C GLU A 183 -17.30 9.34 0.22
N LYS A 184 -17.48 9.96 -0.95
CA LYS A 184 -17.08 9.36 -2.24
C LYS A 184 -15.56 9.33 -2.40
N ASP A 185 -14.89 10.30 -1.79
CA ASP A 185 -13.43 10.42 -1.76
C ASP A 185 -12.92 10.00 -0.37
N ALA A 186 -12.09 8.97 -0.35
CA ALA A 186 -11.51 8.46 0.88
C ALA A 186 -10.29 9.29 1.34
N LEU A 187 -9.73 10.14 0.49
CA LEU A 187 -8.49 10.86 0.77
C LEU A 187 -8.56 11.78 2.00
N PRO A 188 -9.61 12.64 2.17
CA PRO A 188 -9.69 13.50 3.36
C PRO A 188 -9.70 12.70 4.66
N GLU A 189 -10.42 11.57 4.69
CA GLU A 189 -10.47 10.70 5.86
C GLU A 189 -9.14 9.98 6.11
N ALA A 190 -8.44 9.58 5.04
CA ALA A 190 -7.14 8.94 5.15
C ALA A 190 -6.04 9.89 5.66
N LEU A 191 -6.05 11.14 5.20
CA LEU A 191 -5.16 12.20 5.69
C LEU A 191 -5.41 12.48 7.17
N LYS A 192 -6.70 12.65 7.55
CA LYS A 192 -7.08 12.83 8.95
C LYS A 192 -6.67 11.65 9.80
N PHE A 193 -6.89 10.42 9.34
CA PHE A 193 -6.49 9.20 10.05
C PHE A 193 -4.97 9.13 10.25
N ALA A 194 -4.20 9.45 9.22
CA ALA A 194 -2.74 9.51 9.31
C ALA A 194 -2.28 10.56 10.34
N GLU A 195 -2.84 11.77 10.29
CA GLU A 195 -2.54 12.86 11.23
C GLU A 195 -2.89 12.46 12.67
N ASP A 196 -4.08 11.89 12.90
CA ASP A 196 -4.51 11.43 14.22
C ASP A 196 -3.51 10.42 14.85
N ILE A 197 -2.86 9.58 14.02
CA ILE A 197 -1.86 8.62 14.47
C ILE A 197 -0.51 9.28 14.76
N VAL A 198 -0.04 10.20 13.90
CA VAL A 198 1.35 10.66 13.96
C VAL A 198 1.55 11.98 14.71
N SER A 199 0.47 12.72 15.01
CA SER A 199 0.55 14.08 15.60
C SER A 199 1.21 14.12 16.98
N SER A 200 0.98 13.11 17.81
CA SER A 200 1.44 13.07 19.20
C SER A 200 2.68 12.19 19.44
N VAL A 201 3.25 11.60 18.39
CA VAL A 201 4.39 10.69 18.49
C VAL A 201 5.59 11.20 17.68
N SER A 202 6.80 10.92 18.15
CA SER A 202 8.02 11.26 17.43
C SER A 202 8.28 10.29 16.30
N LEU A 203 9.12 10.70 15.32
CA LEU A 203 9.54 9.81 14.24
C LEU A 203 10.33 8.60 14.78
N THR A 204 11.13 8.79 15.82
CA THR A 204 11.87 7.71 16.50
C THR A 204 10.91 6.65 17.07
N GLN A 205 9.81 7.08 17.71
CA GLN A 205 8.80 6.17 18.24
C GLN A 205 8.08 5.41 17.11
N ILE A 206 7.70 6.10 16.02
CA ILE A 206 7.08 5.49 14.85
C ILE A 206 8.02 4.41 14.27
N ASN A 207 9.29 4.78 14.02
CA ASN A 207 10.29 3.87 13.46
C ASN A 207 10.51 2.65 14.35
N ALA A 208 10.63 2.86 15.67
CA ALA A 208 10.83 1.78 16.64
C ALA A 208 9.69 0.76 16.61
N VAL A 209 8.44 1.25 16.61
CA VAL A 209 7.25 0.38 16.58
C VAL A 209 7.16 -0.37 15.26
N ILE A 210 7.23 0.33 14.12
CA ILE A 210 7.06 -0.28 12.80
C ILE A 210 8.16 -1.31 12.53
N ASN A 211 9.43 -0.97 12.78
CA ASN A 211 10.54 -1.89 12.57
C ASN A 211 10.41 -3.15 13.43
N THR A 212 9.98 -3.02 14.68
CA THR A 212 9.76 -4.17 15.57
C THR A 212 8.65 -5.08 15.05
N LEU A 213 7.52 -4.49 14.59
CA LEU A 213 6.40 -5.26 14.05
C LEU A 213 6.75 -5.94 12.72
N ASN A 214 7.48 -5.26 11.83
CA ASN A 214 7.93 -5.83 10.56
C ASN A 214 8.86 -7.03 10.81
N ARG A 215 9.84 -6.92 11.72
CA ARG A 215 10.72 -8.04 12.07
C ARG A 215 9.96 -9.23 12.61
N ALA A 216 8.93 -9.00 13.43
CA ALA A 216 8.08 -10.09 13.95
C ALA A 216 7.29 -10.80 12.83
N VAL A 217 6.81 -10.04 11.83
CA VAL A 217 6.14 -10.60 10.64
C VAL A 217 7.10 -11.45 9.80
N ASP A 218 8.37 -11.02 9.67
CA ASP A 218 9.41 -11.72 8.94
C ASP A 218 9.99 -12.94 9.69
N GLY A 219 9.44 -13.27 10.88
CA GLY A 219 9.83 -14.42 11.67
C GLY A 219 11.07 -14.20 12.55
N HIS A 220 11.51 -12.95 12.73
CA HIS A 220 12.60 -12.60 13.63
C HIS A 220 12.07 -12.35 15.04
N SER A 221 12.59 -13.07 16.02
CA SER A 221 12.21 -12.99 17.44
C SER A 221 13.15 -12.10 18.26
N ASP A 222 13.66 -11.01 17.70
CA ASP A 222 14.48 -10.07 18.47
C ASP A 222 13.63 -9.37 19.54
N PRO A 223 14.15 -9.28 20.76
CA PRO A 223 13.48 -8.50 21.80
C PRO A 223 13.39 -7.02 21.39
N SER A 224 12.28 -6.37 21.73
CA SER A 224 12.05 -4.94 21.46
C SER A 224 12.91 -3.99 22.32
N PHE A 225 13.95 -4.48 22.99
CA PHE A 225 14.80 -3.68 23.87
C PHE A 225 15.51 -2.54 23.14
N GLY A 226 16.10 -2.79 21.96
CA GLY A 226 16.76 -1.73 21.19
C GLY A 226 15.80 -0.62 20.74
N ALA A 227 14.54 -0.97 20.44
CA ALA A 227 13.48 -0.01 20.12
C ALA A 227 13.12 0.83 21.36
N PHE A 228 13.01 0.20 22.53
CA PHE A 228 12.77 0.89 23.81
C PHE A 228 13.92 1.80 24.18
N GLU A 229 15.18 1.34 24.08
CA GLU A 229 16.37 2.13 24.38
C GLU A 229 16.45 3.39 23.53
N ALA A 230 16.22 3.30 22.20
CA ALA A 230 16.24 4.47 21.31
C ALA A 230 15.19 5.51 21.71
N THR A 231 13.99 5.09 22.10
CA THR A 231 12.93 6.02 22.54
C THR A 231 13.19 6.57 23.95
N LEU A 232 13.87 5.81 24.80
CA LEU A 232 14.28 6.25 26.13
C LEU A 232 15.35 7.35 26.05
N GLU A 233 16.34 7.19 25.16
CA GLU A 233 17.36 8.21 24.91
C GLU A 233 16.75 9.50 24.37
N GLU A 234 15.78 9.42 23.44
CA GLU A 234 15.07 10.61 22.95
C GLU A 234 14.28 11.32 24.07
N ALA A 235 13.60 10.56 24.92
CA ALA A 235 12.73 11.12 25.96
C ALA A 235 13.48 11.68 27.18
N PHE A 236 14.60 11.06 27.57
CA PHE A 236 15.27 11.28 28.85
C PHE A 236 16.78 11.47 28.74
N GLY A 237 17.39 11.24 27.58
CA GLY A 237 18.81 11.51 27.33
C GLY A 237 19.05 13.00 27.19
N LYS A 238 19.49 13.67 28.26
CA LYS A 238 19.92 15.07 28.25
C LYS A 238 21.41 15.16 28.41
#